data_57bbd21d16582645ab0cb076bffb2a58
#
_entry.id   57bbd21d16582645ab0cb076bffb2a58
#
_cell.length_a   1.000
_cell.length_b   1.000
_cell.length_c   1.000
_cell.angle_alpha   90.00
_cell.angle_beta   90.00
_cell.angle_gamma   90.00
#
_symmetry.space_group_name_H-M   'P 1'
#
loop_
_entity.id
_entity.type
_entity.pdbx_description
1 polymer ?
#
loop_
_entity_poly.entity_id
_entity_poly.type
_entity_poly.pdbx_seq_one_letter_code
_entity_poly.pdbx_strand_id
1 'polypeptide(L)'
;MFRIRIQNKKKCIWYCSAVVSFLLFLLLLGWTNHLANTQDAQQMAGRWSEKKDVAQISCFFSSKAEVTEDTIQSFEYSLKNVLQEASITETSENPSARLWVDAYSADGKITLVNGKNTLDANAIGIGGDFFMFHPLKLITGSYFSGNDLMQDYCIIDQDAAWQLFGSNDVVGMTVYIGNVPHIVTGVVQRPDSRMDKAAGLNST
;
A
#
# COMPACT_ATOMS: atom_id res chain seq x y z
N MET A 1 31.41 51.00 -29.05
CA MET A 1 31.47 49.56 -29.40
C MET A 1 31.46 48.63 -28.18
N PHE A 2 31.96 49.01 -27.01
CA PHE A 2 32.00 48.16 -25.77
C PHE A 2 30.66 47.90 -25.13
N ARG A 3 29.67 48.80 -25.14
CA ARG A 3 28.35 48.62 -24.51
C ARG A 3 27.50 47.55 -25.18
N ILE A 4 27.54 47.37 -26.48
CA ILE A 4 26.78 46.39 -27.25
C ILE A 4 27.26 44.95 -26.91
N ARG A 5 28.56 44.78 -26.71
CA ARG A 5 29.13 43.46 -26.39
C ARG A 5 28.79 42.98 -24.99
N ILE A 6 28.61 43.87 -24.00
CA ILE A 6 28.19 43.56 -22.64
C ILE A 6 26.69 43.22 -22.60
N GLN A 7 25.89 43.90 -23.37
CA GLN A 7 24.44 43.67 -23.44
C GLN A 7 24.11 42.31 -24.07
N ASN A 8 24.86 41.91 -25.10
CA ASN A 8 24.73 40.57 -25.69
C ASN A 8 25.18 39.47 -24.74
N LYS A 9 26.23 39.66 -23.93
CA LYS A 9 26.63 38.67 -22.91
C LYS A 9 25.57 38.50 -21.83
N LYS A 10 24.94 39.58 -21.35
CA LYS A 10 23.88 39.50 -20.35
C LYS A 10 22.66 38.76 -20.93
N LYS A 11 22.24 39.05 -22.16
CA LYS A 11 21.17 38.31 -22.83
C LYS A 11 21.48 36.83 -22.99
N CYS A 12 22.71 36.49 -23.38
CA CYS A 12 23.15 35.09 -23.49
C CYS A 12 23.10 34.36 -22.14
N ILE A 13 23.52 34.99 -21.06
CA ILE A 13 23.41 34.42 -19.70
C ILE A 13 21.96 34.17 -19.29
N TRP A 14 21.04 35.11 -19.63
CA TRP A 14 19.62 34.95 -19.36
C TRP A 14 19.00 33.77 -20.14
N TYR A 15 19.34 33.65 -21.43
CA TYR A 15 18.87 32.49 -22.20
C TYR A 15 19.43 31.16 -21.71
N CYS A 16 20.72 31.12 -21.40
CA CYS A 16 21.34 29.93 -20.80
C CYS A 16 20.69 29.55 -19.47
N SER A 17 20.44 30.52 -18.59
CA SER A 17 19.74 30.31 -17.33
C SER A 17 18.32 29.78 -17.54
N ALA A 18 17.56 30.34 -18.47
CA ALA A 18 16.22 29.87 -18.80
C ALA A 18 16.21 28.42 -19.32
N VAL A 19 17.15 28.08 -20.19
CA VAL A 19 17.30 26.72 -20.72
C VAL A 19 17.66 25.75 -19.61
N VAL A 20 18.62 26.09 -18.74
CA VAL A 20 19.01 25.26 -17.60
C VAL A 20 17.83 25.04 -16.64
N SER A 21 17.09 26.11 -16.32
CA SER A 21 15.90 26.01 -15.45
C SER A 21 14.81 25.13 -16.07
N PHE A 22 14.60 25.22 -17.37
CA PHE A 22 13.64 24.39 -18.08
C PHE A 22 14.06 22.91 -18.09
N LEU A 23 15.32 22.62 -18.33
CA LEU A 23 15.85 21.26 -18.27
C LEU A 23 15.74 20.67 -16.85
N LEU A 24 16.05 21.47 -15.82
CA LEU A 24 15.89 21.06 -14.43
C LEU A 24 14.42 20.76 -14.10
N PHE A 25 13.51 21.59 -14.59
CA PHE A 25 12.07 21.37 -14.43
C PHE A 25 11.63 20.04 -15.07
N LEU A 26 12.09 19.75 -16.30
CA LEU A 26 11.78 18.47 -16.96
C LEU A 26 12.35 17.27 -16.21
N LEU A 27 13.57 17.39 -15.67
CA LEU A 27 14.17 16.34 -14.84
C LEU A 27 13.37 16.10 -13.55
N LEU A 28 12.94 17.16 -12.89
CA LEU A 28 12.11 17.05 -11.68
C LEU A 28 10.74 16.45 -11.99
N LEU A 29 10.11 16.83 -13.10
CA LEU A 29 8.85 16.22 -13.55
C LEU A 29 9.03 14.72 -13.83
N GLY A 30 10.09 14.35 -14.52
CA GLY A 30 10.40 12.93 -14.77
C GLY A 30 10.62 12.16 -13.49
N TRP A 31 11.34 12.74 -12.54
CA TRP A 31 11.61 12.12 -11.24
C TRP A 31 10.35 11.98 -10.38
N THR A 32 9.52 13.02 -10.29
CA THR A 32 8.25 12.95 -9.54
C THR A 32 7.30 11.91 -10.15
N ASN A 33 7.21 11.85 -11.47
CA ASN A 33 6.41 10.84 -12.14
C ASN A 33 6.96 9.41 -11.92
N HIS A 34 8.28 9.25 -11.92
CA HIS A 34 8.91 7.97 -11.58
C HIS A 34 8.59 7.56 -10.14
N LEU A 35 8.72 8.47 -9.16
CA LEU A 35 8.38 8.20 -7.76
C LEU A 35 6.91 7.82 -7.59
N ALA A 36 6.00 8.54 -8.23
CA ALA A 36 4.57 8.21 -8.19
C ALA A 36 4.30 6.81 -8.73
N ASN A 37 5.01 6.41 -9.79
CA ASN A 37 4.87 5.08 -10.39
C ASN A 37 5.50 3.94 -9.58
N THR A 38 6.28 4.23 -8.54
CA THR A 38 6.85 3.21 -7.64
C THR A 38 5.95 2.91 -6.43
N GLN A 39 4.88 3.66 -6.25
CA GLN A 39 3.96 3.48 -5.12
C GLN A 39 2.74 2.67 -5.55
N ASP A 40 2.78 1.37 -5.31
CA ASP A 40 1.72 0.43 -5.70
C ASP A 40 0.34 0.81 -5.16
N ALA A 41 0.27 1.31 -3.94
CA ALA A 41 -0.99 1.77 -3.33
C ALA A 41 -1.64 2.93 -4.09
N GLN A 42 -0.84 3.80 -4.71
CA GLN A 42 -1.33 4.94 -5.50
C GLN A 42 -1.74 4.55 -6.93
N GLN A 43 -1.46 3.32 -7.34
CA GLN A 43 -1.70 2.83 -8.70
C GLN A 43 -2.97 1.98 -8.81
N MET A 44 -3.75 1.85 -7.72
CA MET A 44 -4.92 0.99 -7.70
C MET A 44 -5.95 1.39 -8.76
N ALA A 45 -6.19 2.70 -8.95
CA ALA A 45 -7.10 3.19 -9.98
C ALA A 45 -6.75 2.67 -11.39
N GLY A 46 -5.45 2.64 -11.71
CA GLY A 46 -4.97 2.11 -13.00
C GLY A 46 -5.02 0.59 -13.11
N ARG A 47 -5.01 -0.13 -12.00
CA ARG A 47 -5.20 -1.60 -11.96
C ARG A 47 -6.68 -1.98 -12.01
N TRP A 48 -7.54 -1.14 -11.45
CA TRP A 48 -8.98 -1.34 -11.45
C TRP A 48 -9.62 -1.09 -12.81
N SER A 49 -9.23 -0.02 -13.49
CA SER A 49 -9.76 0.36 -14.79
C SER A 49 -8.65 0.77 -15.76
N GLU A 50 -8.61 0.13 -16.93
CA GLU A 50 -7.68 0.51 -18.01
C GLU A 50 -7.89 1.94 -18.48
N LYS A 51 -9.13 2.44 -18.43
CA LYS A 51 -9.50 3.79 -18.82
C LYS A 51 -9.09 4.84 -17.80
N LYS A 52 -8.72 4.41 -16.57
CA LYS A 52 -8.41 5.29 -15.43
C LYS A 52 -9.52 6.31 -15.14
N ASP A 53 -10.76 5.90 -15.33
CA ASP A 53 -11.97 6.69 -15.10
C ASP A 53 -12.53 6.55 -13.69
N VAL A 54 -11.75 6.00 -12.79
CA VAL A 54 -12.10 5.82 -11.38
C VAL A 54 -11.28 6.77 -10.49
N ALA A 55 -11.92 7.25 -9.44
CA ALA A 55 -11.26 8.07 -8.42
C ALA A 55 -10.65 7.17 -7.34
N GLN A 56 -9.47 7.56 -6.87
CA GLN A 56 -8.84 6.96 -5.69
C GLN A 56 -8.65 8.03 -4.63
N ILE A 57 -9.03 7.72 -3.39
CA ILE A 57 -8.87 8.59 -2.22
C ILE A 57 -8.06 7.82 -1.19
N SER A 58 -7.02 8.46 -0.66
CA SER A 58 -6.22 7.93 0.45
C SER A 58 -6.37 8.85 1.65
N CYS A 59 -6.79 8.29 2.78
CA CYS A 59 -6.98 9.00 4.03
C CYS A 59 -5.96 8.50 5.07
N PHE A 60 -5.30 9.43 5.75
CA PHE A 60 -4.35 9.12 6.81
C PHE A 60 -4.87 9.71 8.12
N PHE A 61 -5.10 8.84 9.08
CA PHE A 61 -5.61 9.21 10.39
C PHE A 61 -4.50 9.15 11.43
N SER A 62 -4.49 10.11 12.36
CA SER A 62 -3.61 10.01 13.52
C SER A 62 -4.19 8.99 14.50
N SER A 63 -3.34 8.42 15.37
CA SER A 63 -3.78 7.53 16.45
C SER A 63 -4.82 8.16 17.40
N LYS A 64 -4.86 9.50 17.45
CA LYS A 64 -5.85 10.24 18.25
C LYS A 64 -7.24 10.30 17.63
N ALA A 65 -7.37 9.94 16.36
CA ALA A 65 -8.66 9.97 15.66
C ALA A 65 -9.56 8.79 16.04
N GLU A 66 -8.99 7.77 16.71
CA GLU A 66 -9.71 6.58 17.22
C GLU A 66 -10.65 5.95 16.16
N VAL A 67 -10.19 5.93 14.91
CA VAL A 67 -10.95 5.27 13.83
C VAL A 67 -10.96 3.77 14.09
N THR A 68 -12.15 3.22 14.26
CA THR A 68 -12.38 1.80 14.50
C THR A 68 -12.95 1.14 13.25
N GLU A 69 -12.96 -0.18 13.23
CA GLU A 69 -13.60 -0.97 12.18
C GLU A 69 -15.10 -0.63 12.05
N ASP A 70 -15.81 -0.46 13.17
CA ASP A 70 -17.23 -0.04 13.17
C ASP A 70 -17.42 1.32 12.48
N THR A 71 -16.45 2.24 12.64
CA THR A 71 -16.49 3.55 11.96
C THR A 71 -16.36 3.37 10.45
N ILE A 72 -15.49 2.47 10.01
CA ILE A 72 -15.28 2.16 8.58
C ILE A 72 -16.53 1.51 8.00
N GLN A 73 -17.07 0.48 8.64
CA GLN A 73 -18.30 -0.20 8.21
C GLN A 73 -19.50 0.76 8.14
N SER A 74 -19.62 1.68 9.08
CA SER A 74 -20.66 2.71 9.07
C SER A 74 -20.51 3.66 7.88
N PHE A 75 -19.26 4.00 7.54
CA PHE A 75 -18.95 4.82 6.36
C PHE A 75 -19.32 4.08 5.06
N GLU A 76 -18.94 2.82 4.92
CA GLU A 76 -19.26 1.98 3.76
C GLU A 76 -20.77 1.88 3.55
N TYR A 77 -21.51 1.64 4.64
CA TYR A 77 -22.97 1.61 4.59
C TYR A 77 -23.56 2.95 4.13
N SER A 78 -23.03 4.06 4.66
CA SER A 78 -23.47 5.40 4.26
C SER A 78 -23.15 5.69 2.81
N LEU A 79 -21.97 5.31 2.33
CA LEU A 79 -21.57 5.45 0.94
C LEU A 79 -22.49 4.67 0.00
N LYS A 80 -22.82 3.42 0.37
CA LYS A 80 -23.76 2.59 -0.38
C LYS A 80 -25.11 3.26 -0.54
N ASN A 81 -25.65 3.82 0.54
CA ASN A 81 -26.95 4.51 0.50
C ASN A 81 -26.89 5.76 -0.39
N VAL A 82 -25.84 6.57 -0.29
CA VAL A 82 -25.67 7.77 -1.12
C VAL A 82 -25.59 7.40 -2.61
N LEU A 83 -24.86 6.35 -2.95
CA LEU A 83 -24.76 5.88 -4.33
C LEU A 83 -26.12 5.38 -4.86
N GLN A 84 -26.88 4.66 -4.05
CA GLN A 84 -28.22 4.20 -4.40
C GLN A 84 -29.20 5.38 -4.61
N GLU A 85 -29.19 6.37 -3.72
CA GLU A 85 -30.00 7.59 -3.85
C GLU A 85 -29.64 8.37 -5.12
N ALA A 86 -28.36 8.39 -5.50
CA ALA A 86 -27.89 8.99 -6.74
C ALA A 86 -28.17 8.15 -7.98
N SER A 87 -28.83 6.99 -7.83
CA SER A 87 -29.10 6.00 -8.91
C SER A 87 -27.81 5.52 -9.60
N ILE A 88 -26.70 5.53 -8.88
CA ILE A 88 -25.44 4.96 -9.34
C ILE A 88 -25.44 3.48 -8.98
N THR A 89 -25.59 2.66 -10.01
CA THR A 89 -25.64 1.20 -9.88
C THR A 89 -24.56 0.56 -10.74
N GLU A 90 -24.22 -0.66 -10.44
CA GLU A 90 -23.32 -1.45 -11.25
C GLU A 90 -23.89 -1.65 -12.65
N THR A 91 -23.08 -1.31 -13.65
CA THR A 91 -23.46 -1.44 -15.08
C THR A 91 -23.01 -2.76 -15.68
N SER A 92 -22.27 -3.56 -14.91
CA SER A 92 -21.72 -4.83 -15.36
C SER A 92 -22.74 -5.97 -15.17
N GLU A 93 -22.83 -6.86 -16.14
CA GLU A 93 -23.56 -8.12 -16.01
C GLU A 93 -22.87 -9.14 -15.09
N ASN A 94 -21.64 -8.81 -14.65
CA ASN A 94 -20.88 -9.65 -13.73
C ASN A 94 -21.46 -9.52 -12.31
N PRO A 95 -21.96 -10.62 -11.70
CA PRO A 95 -22.51 -10.58 -10.34
C PRO A 95 -21.47 -10.25 -9.26
N SER A 96 -20.19 -10.30 -9.59
CA SER A 96 -19.10 -9.92 -8.70
C SER A 96 -18.61 -8.49 -8.90
N ALA A 97 -19.26 -7.73 -9.78
CA ALA A 97 -18.92 -6.31 -9.99
C ALA A 97 -19.21 -5.51 -8.72
N ARG A 98 -18.30 -4.59 -8.39
CA ARG A 98 -18.42 -3.69 -7.24
C ARG A 98 -18.21 -2.27 -7.69
N LEU A 99 -19.00 -1.33 -7.12
CA LEU A 99 -18.87 0.11 -7.40
C LEU A 99 -17.60 0.71 -6.79
N TRP A 100 -17.13 0.15 -5.70
CA TRP A 100 -15.89 0.55 -5.04
C TRP A 100 -15.17 -0.64 -4.43
N VAL A 101 -13.92 -0.45 -4.16
CA VAL A 101 -13.08 -1.29 -3.32
C VAL A 101 -12.43 -0.39 -2.29
N ASP A 102 -12.25 -0.90 -1.10
CA ASP A 102 -11.61 -0.21 -0.01
C ASP A 102 -10.56 -1.11 0.65
N ALA A 103 -9.64 -0.48 1.34
CA ALA A 103 -8.65 -1.14 2.14
C ALA A 103 -8.25 -0.24 3.31
N TYR A 104 -8.02 -0.84 4.45
CA TYR A 104 -7.55 -0.14 5.62
C TYR A 104 -6.44 -0.93 6.32
N SER A 105 -5.60 -0.21 7.03
CA SER A 105 -4.52 -0.82 7.78
C SER A 105 -4.14 0.01 9.00
N ALA A 106 -3.62 -0.67 10.01
CA ALA A 106 -3.05 -0.07 11.20
C ALA A 106 -1.76 -0.79 11.59
N ASP A 107 -0.73 -0.02 11.90
CA ASP A 107 0.54 -0.53 12.36
C ASP A 107 0.46 -0.94 13.83
N GLY A 108 1.15 -2.02 14.19
CA GLY A 108 1.24 -2.50 15.55
C GLY A 108 2.52 -3.30 15.81
N LYS A 109 2.74 -3.61 17.07
CA LYS A 109 3.79 -4.54 17.49
C LYS A 109 3.14 -5.74 18.15
N ILE A 110 3.57 -6.92 17.75
CA ILE A 110 3.05 -8.18 18.25
C ILE A 110 4.19 -9.13 18.61
N THR A 111 3.89 -10.06 19.48
CA THR A 111 4.76 -11.19 19.77
C THR A 111 4.15 -12.43 19.15
N LEU A 112 4.87 -13.03 18.21
CA LEU A 112 4.52 -14.30 17.57
C LEU A 112 5.13 -15.45 18.36
N VAL A 113 4.34 -16.51 18.60
CA VAL A 113 4.79 -17.68 19.34
C VAL A 113 4.45 -18.95 18.56
N ASN A 114 5.45 -19.83 18.40
CA ASN A 114 5.27 -21.19 17.90
C ASN A 114 6.05 -22.18 18.78
N GLY A 115 5.35 -22.87 19.64
CA GLY A 115 5.96 -23.79 20.60
C GLY A 115 6.91 -23.08 21.57
N LYS A 116 8.23 -23.27 21.40
CA LYS A 116 9.26 -22.61 22.20
C LYS A 116 9.86 -21.37 21.52
N ASN A 117 9.58 -21.18 20.25
CA ASN A 117 10.10 -20.07 19.47
C ASN A 117 9.20 -18.86 19.66
N THR A 118 9.81 -17.72 19.94
CA THR A 118 9.12 -16.44 20.14
C THR A 118 9.81 -15.38 19.30
N LEU A 119 9.04 -14.53 18.66
CA LEU A 119 9.52 -13.44 17.82
C LEU A 119 8.69 -12.19 18.06
N ASP A 120 9.35 -11.10 18.45
CA ASP A 120 8.74 -9.78 18.45
C ASP A 120 8.83 -9.20 17.05
N ALA A 121 7.71 -8.79 16.49
CA ALA A 121 7.61 -8.31 15.12
C ALA A 121 6.75 -7.06 15.02
N ASN A 122 7.08 -6.21 14.04
CA ASN A 122 6.17 -5.19 13.59
C ASN A 122 5.08 -5.86 12.74
N ALA A 123 3.83 -5.54 13.00
CA ALA A 123 2.69 -6.10 12.29
C ALA A 123 1.82 -4.99 11.71
N ILE A 124 1.10 -5.34 10.67
CA ILE A 124 0.08 -4.49 10.08
C ILE A 124 -1.24 -5.26 10.19
N GLY A 125 -2.17 -4.74 11.00
CA GLY A 125 -3.56 -5.16 10.96
C GLY A 125 -4.20 -4.63 9.69
N ILE A 126 -4.85 -5.49 8.93
CA ILE A 126 -5.39 -5.15 7.61
C ILE A 126 -6.85 -5.55 7.49
N GLY A 127 -7.59 -4.81 6.65
CA GLY A 127 -8.96 -5.16 6.29
C GLY A 127 -9.31 -4.70 4.89
N GLY A 128 -10.52 -5.07 4.46
CA GLY A 128 -10.96 -4.84 3.09
C GLY A 128 -10.13 -5.60 2.06
N ASP A 129 -9.92 -4.99 0.92
CA ASP A 129 -9.16 -5.55 -0.20
C ASP A 129 -7.68 -5.14 -0.17
N PHE A 130 -7.05 -5.20 1.01
CA PHE A 130 -5.70 -4.68 1.25
C PHE A 130 -4.67 -5.13 0.20
N PHE A 131 -4.62 -6.40 -0.14
CA PHE A 131 -3.63 -6.93 -1.09
C PHE A 131 -3.87 -6.51 -2.55
N MET A 132 -5.05 -5.98 -2.88
CA MET A 132 -5.28 -5.34 -4.17
C MET A 132 -4.56 -3.97 -4.25
N PHE A 133 -4.50 -3.25 -3.14
CA PHE A 133 -3.77 -1.97 -3.03
C PHE A 133 -2.28 -2.17 -2.81
N HIS A 134 -1.91 -3.20 -2.07
CA HIS A 134 -0.54 -3.50 -1.65
C HIS A 134 -0.15 -4.93 -2.10
N PRO A 135 0.14 -5.13 -3.39
CA PRO A 135 0.56 -6.44 -3.88
C PRO A 135 1.96 -6.76 -3.35
N LEU A 136 2.04 -7.74 -2.45
CA LEU A 136 3.30 -8.25 -1.92
C LEU A 136 3.80 -9.40 -2.80
N LYS A 137 5.08 -9.67 -2.78
CA LYS A 137 5.61 -10.83 -3.49
C LYS A 137 5.42 -12.10 -2.67
N LEU A 138 4.46 -12.91 -3.05
CA LEU A 138 4.17 -14.19 -2.40
C LEU A 138 5.27 -15.21 -2.74
N ILE A 139 5.79 -15.90 -1.72
CA ILE A 139 6.74 -17.00 -1.86
C ILE A 139 5.98 -18.32 -1.90
N THR A 140 5.02 -18.51 -0.99
CA THR A 140 4.17 -19.69 -0.91
C THR A 140 2.81 -19.32 -0.31
N GLY A 141 1.79 -20.12 -0.60
CA GLY A 141 0.43 -19.91 -0.08
C GLY A 141 -0.42 -18.97 -0.91
N SER A 142 -1.35 -18.29 -0.26
CA SER A 142 -2.32 -17.37 -0.86
C SER A 142 -2.56 -16.16 0.04
N TYR A 143 -3.06 -15.08 -0.57
CA TYR A 143 -3.63 -13.98 0.19
C TYR A 143 -4.98 -14.37 0.77
N PHE A 144 -5.38 -13.69 1.83
CA PHE A 144 -6.74 -13.70 2.35
C PHE A 144 -7.41 -12.34 2.06
N SER A 145 -8.72 -12.31 2.16
CA SER A 145 -9.54 -11.12 1.93
C SER A 145 -10.25 -10.73 3.21
N GLY A 146 -10.54 -9.44 3.39
CA GLY A 146 -11.40 -8.98 4.48
C GLY A 146 -12.82 -9.54 4.45
N ASN A 147 -13.23 -10.15 3.32
CA ASN A 147 -14.53 -10.84 3.19
C ASN A 147 -14.48 -12.31 3.63
N ASP A 148 -13.33 -12.83 4.02
CA ASP A 148 -13.23 -14.18 4.55
C ASP A 148 -13.95 -14.27 5.90
N LEU A 149 -14.72 -15.32 6.09
CA LEU A 149 -15.51 -15.53 7.33
C LEU A 149 -14.61 -15.76 8.55
N MET A 150 -13.39 -16.26 8.33
CA MET A 150 -12.40 -16.50 9.38
C MET A 150 -11.45 -15.33 9.42
N GLN A 151 -11.35 -14.69 10.58
CA GLN A 151 -10.47 -13.54 10.82
C GLN A 151 -9.19 -13.92 11.56
N ASP A 152 -8.89 -15.21 11.65
CA ASP A 152 -7.72 -15.79 12.29
C ASP A 152 -6.60 -16.12 11.30
N TYR A 153 -6.62 -15.53 10.11
CA TYR A 153 -5.59 -15.69 9.10
C TYR A 153 -4.45 -14.70 9.30
N CYS A 154 -3.24 -15.15 9.00
CA CYS A 154 -2.08 -14.28 8.93
C CYS A 154 -1.16 -14.63 7.76
N ILE A 155 -0.44 -13.63 7.29
CA ILE A 155 0.66 -13.77 6.35
C ILE A 155 1.92 -13.31 7.07
N ILE A 156 2.97 -14.09 6.99
CA ILE A 156 4.25 -13.77 7.63
C ILE A 156 5.33 -13.56 6.56
N ASP A 157 6.36 -12.80 6.91
CA ASP A 157 7.50 -12.68 6.02
C ASP A 157 8.42 -13.91 6.10
N GLN A 158 9.30 -14.01 5.12
CA GLN A 158 10.25 -15.13 5.02
C GLN A 158 11.14 -15.27 6.26
N ASP A 159 11.59 -14.15 6.84
CA ASP A 159 12.50 -14.17 7.99
C ASP A 159 11.76 -14.67 9.23
N ALA A 160 10.51 -14.23 9.45
CA ALA A 160 9.66 -14.74 10.52
C ALA A 160 9.35 -16.24 10.34
N ALA A 161 9.08 -16.69 9.13
CA ALA A 161 8.87 -18.10 8.83
C ALA A 161 10.10 -18.95 9.23
N TRP A 162 11.29 -18.50 8.87
CA TRP A 162 12.53 -19.19 9.24
C TRP A 162 12.80 -19.17 10.74
N GLN A 163 12.57 -18.04 11.43
CA GLN A 163 12.81 -17.93 12.87
C GLN A 163 11.84 -18.77 13.69
N LEU A 164 10.57 -18.81 13.30
CA LEU A 164 9.54 -19.53 14.07
C LEU A 164 9.47 -21.02 13.73
N PHE A 165 9.66 -21.37 12.45
CA PHE A 165 9.39 -22.73 11.95
C PHE A 165 10.61 -23.40 11.33
N GLY A 166 11.66 -22.65 10.96
CA GLY A 166 12.83 -23.17 10.26
C GLY A 166 12.58 -23.51 8.78
N SER A 167 11.49 -23.01 8.19
CA SER A 167 11.09 -23.31 6.81
C SER A 167 10.22 -22.18 6.25
N ASN A 168 10.15 -22.10 4.91
CA ASN A 168 9.16 -21.27 4.20
C ASN A 168 7.86 -22.06 3.89
N ASP A 169 7.87 -23.37 4.01
CA ASP A 169 6.70 -24.22 3.79
C ASP A 169 5.93 -24.38 5.11
N VAL A 170 5.19 -23.31 5.45
CA VAL A 170 4.49 -23.17 6.73
C VAL A 170 3.00 -22.85 6.55
N VAL A 171 2.51 -22.93 5.33
CA VAL A 171 1.07 -22.71 5.04
C VAL A 171 0.22 -23.76 5.76
N GLY A 172 -0.83 -23.28 6.43
CA GLY A 172 -1.69 -24.11 7.28
C GLY A 172 -1.16 -24.35 8.70
N MET A 173 0.07 -23.91 9.02
CA MET A 173 0.59 -23.98 10.37
C MET A 173 -0.01 -22.86 11.23
N THR A 174 -0.04 -23.12 12.55
CA THR A 174 -0.58 -22.17 13.53
C THR A 174 0.54 -21.39 14.20
N VAL A 175 0.34 -20.09 14.31
CA VAL A 175 1.13 -19.19 15.14
C VAL A 175 0.22 -18.51 16.15
N TYR A 176 0.71 -18.22 17.33
CA TYR A 176 -0.07 -17.57 18.38
C TYR A 176 0.31 -16.10 18.49
N ILE A 177 -0.70 -15.24 18.51
CA ILE A 177 -0.59 -13.79 18.73
C ILE A 177 -1.41 -13.49 20.00
N GLY A 178 -0.75 -13.08 21.08
CA GLY A 178 -1.44 -12.80 22.34
C GLY A 178 -2.29 -13.97 22.87
N ASN A 179 -1.83 -15.21 22.70
CA ASN A 179 -2.54 -16.47 23.02
C ASN A 179 -3.72 -16.82 22.09
N VAL A 180 -3.96 -16.05 21.05
CA VAL A 180 -4.98 -16.37 20.04
C VAL A 180 -4.30 -17.11 18.88
N PRO A 181 -4.80 -18.28 18.48
CA PRO A 181 -4.24 -19.00 17.33
C PRO A 181 -4.58 -18.31 16.02
N HIS A 182 -3.58 -18.19 15.14
CA HIS A 182 -3.75 -17.70 13.77
C HIS A 182 -3.16 -18.71 12.81
N ILE A 183 -3.83 -18.90 11.68
CA ILE A 183 -3.41 -19.82 10.62
C ILE A 183 -2.58 -19.06 9.59
N VAL A 184 -1.37 -19.53 9.33
CA VAL A 184 -0.52 -18.97 8.28
C VAL A 184 -1.08 -19.37 6.93
N THR A 185 -1.55 -18.41 6.14
CA THR A 185 -2.09 -18.63 4.78
C THR A 185 -1.06 -18.39 3.69
N GLY A 186 -0.03 -17.61 3.98
CA GLY A 186 1.02 -17.32 3.02
C GLY A 186 2.30 -16.82 3.66
N VAL A 187 3.37 -16.95 2.90
CA VAL A 187 4.68 -16.38 3.20
C VAL A 187 5.06 -15.42 2.10
N VAL A 188 5.44 -14.21 2.48
CA VAL A 188 5.82 -13.14 1.55
C VAL A 188 7.29 -12.79 1.65
N GLN A 189 7.82 -12.29 0.54
CA GLN A 189 9.12 -11.68 0.54
C GLN A 189 9.00 -10.26 1.06
N ARG A 190 9.80 -9.91 2.06
CA ARG A 190 9.87 -8.54 2.58
C ARG A 190 10.32 -7.58 1.47
N PRO A 191 9.67 -6.44 1.30
CA PRO A 191 10.16 -5.40 0.40
C PRO A 191 11.59 -4.98 0.79
N ASP A 192 12.49 -4.90 -0.18
CA ASP A 192 13.91 -4.59 0.04
C ASP A 192 14.36 -3.34 -0.74
N SER A 193 13.46 -2.37 -0.92
CA SER A 193 13.83 -1.11 -1.54
C SER A 193 14.59 -0.20 -0.56
N ARG A 194 15.33 0.78 -1.11
CA ARG A 194 15.98 1.81 -0.28
C ARG A 194 14.98 2.63 0.53
N MET A 195 13.77 2.82 -0.01
CA MET A 195 12.70 3.55 0.67
C MET A 195 12.14 2.74 1.83
N ASP A 196 11.93 1.44 1.65
CA ASP A 196 11.44 0.55 2.70
C ASP A 196 12.44 0.48 3.87
N LYS A 197 13.73 0.42 3.55
CA LYS A 197 14.81 0.51 4.56
C LYS A 197 14.81 1.85 5.30
N ALA A 198 14.61 2.95 4.59
CA ALA A 198 14.55 4.28 5.19
C ALA A 198 13.28 4.49 6.03
N ALA A 199 12.17 3.85 5.68
CA ALA A 199 10.93 3.86 6.45
C ALA A 199 10.96 2.95 7.69
N GLY A 200 12.07 2.21 7.91
CA GLY A 200 12.20 1.31 9.06
C GLY A 200 11.41 0.02 8.95
N LEU A 201 10.86 -0.29 7.78
CA LEU A 201 10.11 -1.53 7.53
C LEU A 201 10.98 -2.79 7.61
N ASN A 202 12.31 -2.63 7.64
CA ASN A 202 13.27 -3.71 7.78
C ASN A 202 13.86 -3.83 9.19
N SER A 203 13.37 -3.06 10.16
CA SER A 203 13.77 -3.24 11.56
C SER A 203 12.90 -4.36 12.14
N THR A 204 13.53 -5.47 12.44
CA THR A 204 12.99 -6.52 13.32
C THR A 204 12.64 -5.96 14.67
#